data_39b9717b0d13bd7593d6ea51e5421bb3
#
_entry.id   39b9717b0d13bd7593d6ea51e5421bb3
#
_cell.length_a   1.000
_cell.length_b   1.000
_cell.length_c   1.000
_cell.angle_alpha   90.00
_cell.angle_beta   90.00
_cell.angle_gamma   90.00
#
_symmetry.space_group_name_H-M   'P 1'
#
loop_
_entity.id
_entity.type
_entity.pdbx_description
1 polymer ?
#
loop_
_entity_poly.entity_id
_entity_poly.type
_entity_poly.pdbx_seq_one_letter_code
_entity_poly.pdbx_strand_id
1 'polypeptide(L)'
;METKTKLAQRLGLSEKDTDGYSLVVGWGASGESAAKLLRAAGMKVAVYDDGAQIPDWAENRSGMAYPAVTDDVSLAVFNPAVPLSHPLAAALAARGAKIITELQLGDAVCDAAKITVSGTNGKTTTVSLIEHILKEDGVRAVALGNIGKPFSSEAAEIPEYGVAVLEVSSFMLEYGTVDADIAVLLNVTPDHLERHGSFAEYAKIKAKLFDAQSPSEYAVFNADDAITRAISGKVKARPYFFSAENKCRGAFLRGTDLMFSDDGTSEERVCGLDSVKLVGAHNVANCLAAVAVCKLYGVGNEAIKRGLESFNAPKYRLEYLGTYGGTAVFNDSKATNIDGTLQACAAMKGSTALIVGGYDKKLSYCGFFSRLPSGVKYIICCGDNSERIIECAPDNFSAEIFRTATLERAVMLGLSLHADNLLFSPSTSSYDRYRNFEERGRHFEQAVKTFCA
;
A
#
# COMPACT_ATOMS: atom_id res chain seq x y z
N MET A 1 -3.08 -13.87 31.06
CA MET A 1 -1.69 -13.83 31.60
C MET A 1 -0.67 -14.16 30.52
N GLU A 2 -0.84 -15.24 29.77
CA GLU A 2 0.09 -15.70 28.74
C GLU A 2 0.35 -14.65 27.65
N THR A 3 -0.69 -14.02 27.08
CA THR A 3 -0.57 -12.97 26.06
C THR A 3 0.18 -11.73 26.55
N LYS A 4 -0.06 -11.29 27.80
CA LYS A 4 0.66 -10.14 28.39
C LYS A 4 2.16 -10.42 28.51
N THR A 5 2.51 -11.60 28.99
CA THR A 5 3.90 -12.03 29.15
C THR A 5 4.61 -12.14 27.79
N LYS A 6 3.96 -12.77 26.81
CA LYS A 6 4.48 -12.90 25.44
C LYS A 6 4.72 -11.53 24.80
N LEU A 7 3.73 -10.63 24.90
CA LEU A 7 3.82 -9.26 24.36
C LEU A 7 4.96 -8.49 25.02
N ALA A 8 5.06 -8.53 26.35
CA ALA A 8 6.15 -7.88 27.08
C ALA A 8 7.52 -8.41 26.66
N GLN A 9 7.69 -9.73 26.60
CA GLN A 9 8.94 -10.36 26.21
C GLN A 9 9.36 -9.97 24.78
N ARG A 10 8.45 -10.06 23.81
CA ARG A 10 8.73 -9.74 22.39
C ARG A 10 8.96 -8.25 22.15
N LEU A 11 8.30 -7.39 22.93
CA LEU A 11 8.55 -5.96 22.90
C LEU A 11 9.73 -5.52 23.76
N GLY A 12 10.39 -6.42 24.50
CA GLY A 12 11.50 -6.09 25.40
C GLY A 12 11.08 -5.17 26.54
N LEU A 13 9.84 -5.34 27.04
CA LEU A 13 9.32 -4.63 28.21
C LEU A 13 9.59 -5.45 29.48
N SER A 14 9.98 -4.77 30.57
CA SER A 14 10.08 -5.42 31.89
C SER A 14 8.68 -5.63 32.49
N GLU A 15 8.57 -6.48 33.54
CA GLU A 15 7.32 -6.63 34.28
C GLU A 15 6.81 -5.29 34.82
N LYS A 16 7.71 -4.44 35.33
CA LYS A 16 7.37 -3.08 35.80
C LYS A 16 6.75 -2.21 34.70
N ASP A 17 7.25 -2.33 33.46
CA ASP A 17 6.73 -1.59 32.32
C ASP A 17 5.30 -2.00 31.94
N THR A 18 4.91 -3.22 32.28
CA THR A 18 3.54 -3.71 32.03
C THR A 18 2.52 -3.34 33.09
N ASP A 19 2.92 -2.75 34.20
CA ASP A 19 2.03 -2.26 35.27
C ASP A 19 1.56 -0.83 35.03
N GLY A 20 2.31 -0.04 34.26
CA GLY A 20 1.96 1.30 33.80
C GLY A 20 0.94 1.28 32.66
N TYR A 21 0.69 2.45 32.11
CA TYR A 21 -0.19 2.61 30.95
C TYR A 21 0.50 2.30 29.63
N SER A 22 -0.22 1.66 28.73
CA SER A 22 0.07 1.64 27.30
C SER A 22 -0.73 2.76 26.63
N LEU A 23 -0.04 3.77 26.09
CA LEU A 23 -0.66 4.92 25.46
C LEU A 23 -0.88 4.67 23.98
N VAL A 24 -2.11 4.79 23.50
CA VAL A 24 -2.44 4.81 22.07
C VAL A 24 -2.56 6.26 21.62
N VAL A 25 -1.80 6.64 20.60
CA VAL A 25 -1.78 7.99 20.03
C VAL A 25 -2.41 8.00 18.65
N GLY A 26 -3.58 8.65 18.53
CA GLY A 26 -4.42 8.69 17.33
C GLY A 26 -5.44 7.54 17.29
N TRP A 27 -6.75 7.89 17.39
CA TRP A 27 -7.90 6.98 17.46
C TRP A 27 -8.51 6.70 16.07
N GLY A 28 -7.71 6.25 15.11
CA GLY A 28 -8.21 5.67 13.85
C GLY A 28 -8.33 4.14 13.95
N ALA A 29 -8.60 3.47 12.84
CA ALA A 29 -8.74 2.01 12.79
C ALA A 29 -7.53 1.26 13.42
N SER A 30 -6.31 1.73 13.15
CA SER A 30 -5.08 1.17 13.74
C SER A 30 -5.00 1.41 15.24
N GLY A 31 -5.34 2.61 15.71
CA GLY A 31 -5.32 2.94 17.14
C GLY A 31 -6.38 2.16 17.92
N GLU A 32 -7.60 2.08 17.42
CA GLU A 32 -8.68 1.30 18.02
C GLU A 32 -8.31 -0.18 18.11
N SER A 33 -7.72 -0.74 17.04
CA SER A 33 -7.26 -2.11 17.00
C SER A 33 -6.18 -2.39 18.05
N ALA A 34 -5.16 -1.51 18.09
CA ALA A 34 -4.07 -1.61 19.08
C ALA A 34 -4.59 -1.56 20.51
N ALA A 35 -5.49 -0.62 20.81
CA ALA A 35 -6.09 -0.46 22.12
C ALA A 35 -6.88 -1.72 22.56
N LYS A 36 -7.66 -2.32 21.65
CA LYS A 36 -8.40 -3.57 21.88
C LYS A 36 -7.45 -4.73 22.18
N LEU A 37 -6.37 -4.86 21.42
CA LEU A 37 -5.37 -5.91 21.62
C LEU A 37 -4.66 -5.75 22.97
N LEU A 38 -4.21 -4.54 23.32
CA LEU A 38 -3.58 -4.23 24.61
C LEU A 38 -4.52 -4.56 25.79
N ARG A 39 -5.79 -4.15 25.69
CA ARG A 39 -6.82 -4.47 26.68
C ARG A 39 -7.03 -5.98 26.82
N ALA A 40 -7.15 -6.70 25.71
CA ALA A 40 -7.31 -8.16 25.70
C ALA A 40 -6.10 -8.87 26.32
N ALA A 41 -4.90 -8.30 26.17
CA ALA A 41 -3.67 -8.76 26.84
C ALA A 41 -3.64 -8.42 28.35
N GLY A 42 -4.62 -7.69 28.88
CA GLY A 42 -4.68 -7.29 30.30
C GLY A 42 -3.79 -6.12 30.67
N MET A 43 -3.46 -5.26 29.71
CA MET A 43 -2.72 -4.01 29.93
C MET A 43 -3.68 -2.85 30.21
N LYS A 44 -3.22 -1.86 31.00
CA LYS A 44 -3.94 -0.60 31.19
C LYS A 44 -3.79 0.24 29.92
N VAL A 45 -4.88 0.75 29.38
CA VAL A 45 -4.88 1.50 28.12
C VAL A 45 -5.28 2.95 28.37
N ALA A 46 -4.42 3.88 27.95
CA ALA A 46 -4.73 5.29 27.81
C ALA A 46 -4.75 5.67 26.32
N VAL A 47 -5.53 6.68 25.96
CA VAL A 47 -5.66 7.15 24.57
C VAL A 47 -5.48 8.67 24.54
N TYR A 48 -4.71 9.14 23.56
CA TYR A 48 -4.58 10.55 23.19
C TYR A 48 -5.00 10.75 21.73
N ASP A 49 -6.02 11.58 21.50
CA ASP A 49 -6.50 11.99 20.18
C ASP A 49 -7.20 13.35 20.28
N ASP A 50 -6.96 14.26 19.31
CA ASP A 50 -7.46 15.63 19.39
C ASP A 50 -8.94 15.81 19.01
N GLY A 51 -9.60 14.79 18.46
CA GLY A 51 -10.96 14.91 17.93
C GLY A 51 -11.86 13.68 18.02
N ALA A 52 -11.30 12.54 18.45
CA ALA A 52 -12.08 11.31 18.51
C ALA A 52 -12.85 11.14 19.82
N GLN A 53 -13.99 10.46 19.77
CA GLN A 53 -14.71 9.99 20.95
C GLN A 53 -14.05 8.72 21.49
N ILE A 54 -13.39 8.83 22.65
CA ILE A 54 -12.71 7.72 23.30
C ILE A 54 -13.71 6.92 24.13
N PRO A 55 -13.71 5.57 24.06
CA PRO A 55 -14.63 4.73 24.82
C PRO A 55 -14.31 4.74 26.32
N ASP A 56 -15.33 4.60 27.17
CA ASP A 56 -15.24 4.68 28.65
C ASP A 56 -14.28 3.64 29.29
N TRP A 57 -13.95 2.56 28.57
CA TRP A 57 -13.03 1.54 29.07
C TRP A 57 -11.55 1.90 28.93
N ALA A 58 -11.20 2.98 28.24
CA ALA A 58 -9.84 3.49 28.08
C ALA A 58 -9.72 4.84 28.79
N GLU A 59 -8.55 5.10 29.41
CA GLU A 59 -8.29 6.40 30.00
C GLU A 59 -8.11 7.46 28.93
N ASN A 60 -8.97 8.47 28.91
CA ASN A 60 -8.87 9.55 27.94
C ASN A 60 -7.87 10.61 28.43
N ARG A 61 -6.74 10.76 27.72
CA ARG A 61 -5.71 11.79 28.00
C ARG A 61 -5.71 12.91 26.95
N SER A 62 -6.71 12.98 26.10
CA SER A 62 -6.87 14.02 25.08
C SER A 62 -7.01 15.40 25.73
N GLY A 63 -6.35 16.42 25.15
CA GLY A 63 -6.36 17.78 25.68
C GLY A 63 -5.51 18.02 26.95
N MET A 64 -4.88 17.00 27.50
CA MET A 64 -3.97 17.13 28.64
C MET A 64 -2.61 17.69 28.19
N ALA A 65 -1.90 18.40 29.09
CA ALA A 65 -0.51 18.76 28.87
C ALA A 65 0.39 17.51 28.81
N TYR A 66 1.42 17.53 27.95
CA TYR A 66 2.27 16.35 27.73
C TYR A 66 2.89 15.72 28.98
N PRO A 67 3.31 16.46 30.02
CA PRO A 67 3.75 15.81 31.26
C PRO A 67 2.71 14.87 31.88
N ALA A 68 1.42 15.23 31.83
CA ALA A 68 0.34 14.40 32.31
C ALA A 68 -0.01 13.26 31.33
N VAL A 69 0.07 13.53 30.01
CA VAL A 69 -0.15 12.50 28.98
C VAL A 69 0.89 11.40 29.07
N THR A 70 2.14 11.71 29.37
CA THR A 70 3.28 10.77 29.39
C THR A 70 3.52 10.14 30.74
N ASP A 71 2.73 10.51 31.77
CA ASP A 71 2.91 9.98 33.12
C ASP A 71 2.59 8.49 33.19
N ASP A 72 3.48 7.72 33.82
CA ASP A 72 3.38 6.25 33.97
C ASP A 72 3.15 5.51 32.63
N VAL A 73 3.75 6.00 31.52
CA VAL A 73 3.70 5.37 30.19
C VAL A 73 5.03 4.73 29.86
N SER A 74 5.04 3.40 29.64
CA SER A 74 6.20 2.63 29.22
C SER A 74 6.12 2.16 27.78
N LEU A 75 4.91 2.05 27.21
CA LEU A 75 4.66 1.69 25.82
C LEU A 75 3.73 2.72 25.18
N ALA A 76 4.10 3.22 24.01
CA ALA A 76 3.26 4.08 23.20
C ALA A 76 3.06 3.49 21.79
N VAL A 77 1.81 3.33 21.37
CA VAL A 77 1.43 2.83 20.05
C VAL A 77 0.86 3.98 19.24
N PHE A 78 1.62 4.41 18.26
CA PHE A 78 1.24 5.53 17.40
C PHE A 78 0.45 5.06 16.17
N ASN A 79 -0.63 5.76 15.86
CA ASN A 79 -1.25 5.66 14.55
C ASN A 79 -0.25 6.16 13.50
N PRO A 80 0.00 5.43 12.40
CA PRO A 80 0.97 5.84 11.37
C PRO A 80 0.71 7.24 10.76
N ALA A 81 -0.53 7.74 10.83
CA ALA A 81 -0.85 9.10 10.39
C ALA A 81 -0.19 10.18 11.24
N VAL A 82 0.06 9.93 12.52
CA VAL A 82 0.79 10.85 13.42
C VAL A 82 2.29 10.73 13.10
N PRO A 83 3.01 11.83 12.79
CA PRO A 83 4.43 11.76 12.47
C PRO A 83 5.29 11.47 13.70
N LEU A 84 6.42 10.79 13.51
CA LEU A 84 7.41 10.59 14.58
C LEU A 84 8.01 11.92 15.06
N SER A 85 7.94 12.98 14.25
CA SER A 85 8.31 14.35 14.63
C SER A 85 7.28 15.04 15.55
N HIS A 86 6.15 14.40 15.86
CA HIS A 86 5.15 14.97 16.77
C HIS A 86 5.78 15.18 18.17
N PRO A 87 5.57 16.36 18.83
CA PRO A 87 6.22 16.67 20.10
C PRO A 87 5.98 15.64 21.21
N LEU A 88 4.83 14.97 21.21
CA LEU A 88 4.52 13.89 22.16
C LEU A 88 5.48 12.70 22.02
N ALA A 89 5.97 12.38 20.82
CA ALA A 89 6.93 11.30 20.62
C ALA A 89 8.26 11.61 21.33
N ALA A 90 8.74 12.85 21.21
CA ALA A 90 9.94 13.30 21.91
C ALA A 90 9.76 13.28 23.45
N ALA A 91 8.60 13.71 23.96
CA ALA A 91 8.28 13.68 25.39
C ALA A 91 8.24 12.25 25.95
N LEU A 92 7.68 11.30 25.20
CA LEU A 92 7.64 9.87 25.57
C LEU A 92 9.03 9.25 25.54
N ALA A 93 9.80 9.50 24.47
CA ALA A 93 11.19 9.02 24.34
C ALA A 93 12.08 9.53 25.48
N ALA A 94 11.93 10.81 25.89
CA ALA A 94 12.67 11.37 27.01
C ALA A 94 12.38 10.69 28.36
N ARG A 95 11.25 10.00 28.49
CA ARG A 95 10.86 9.20 29.66
C ARG A 95 11.23 7.71 29.51
N GLY A 96 11.84 7.33 28.38
CA GLY A 96 12.23 5.95 28.11
C GLY A 96 11.06 5.05 27.63
N ALA A 97 9.90 5.63 27.28
CA ALA A 97 8.80 4.86 26.73
C ALA A 97 9.17 4.28 25.36
N LYS A 98 8.81 3.01 25.15
CA LYS A 98 8.96 2.36 23.81
C LYS A 98 7.87 2.86 22.88
N ILE A 99 8.28 3.35 21.72
CA ILE A 99 7.35 3.89 20.69
C ILE A 99 7.31 2.91 19.52
N ILE A 100 6.10 2.44 19.19
CA ILE A 100 5.85 1.49 18.09
C ILE A 100 4.57 1.89 17.34
N THR A 101 4.24 1.16 16.26
CA THR A 101 2.91 1.17 15.65
C THR A 101 2.14 -0.11 15.98
N GLU A 102 0.89 -0.16 15.53
CA GLU A 102 0.08 -1.39 15.62
C GLU A 102 0.69 -2.58 14.87
N LEU A 103 1.55 -2.30 13.87
CA LEU A 103 2.25 -3.33 13.10
C LEU A 103 3.20 -4.15 14.00
N GLN A 104 4.07 -3.49 14.78
CA GLN A 104 4.96 -4.17 15.73
C GLN A 104 4.20 -4.77 16.90
N LEU A 105 3.07 -4.16 17.29
CA LEU A 105 2.20 -4.73 18.32
C LEU A 105 1.56 -6.05 17.86
N GLY A 106 1.10 -6.11 16.61
CA GLY A 106 0.59 -7.34 15.97
C GLY A 106 1.68 -8.41 15.87
N ASP A 107 2.89 -8.02 15.46
CA ASP A 107 4.04 -8.92 15.39
C ASP A 107 4.37 -9.56 16.74
N ALA A 108 4.27 -8.80 17.82
CA ALA A 108 4.53 -9.30 19.18
C ALA A 108 3.57 -10.40 19.66
N VAL A 109 2.44 -10.60 19.00
CA VAL A 109 1.46 -11.65 19.34
C VAL A 109 1.30 -12.72 18.26
N CYS A 110 1.77 -12.46 17.03
CA CYS A 110 1.67 -13.37 15.89
C CYS A 110 2.78 -14.42 15.90
N ASP A 111 2.43 -15.70 15.78
CA ASP A 111 3.38 -16.81 15.62
C ASP A 111 3.44 -17.33 14.17
N ALA A 112 2.52 -16.89 13.32
CA ALA A 112 2.45 -17.29 11.91
C ALA A 112 3.60 -16.70 11.09
N ALA A 113 3.94 -17.34 9.99
CA ALA A 113 4.84 -16.79 8.99
C ALA A 113 4.33 -15.43 8.48
N LYS A 114 5.24 -14.51 8.21
CA LYS A 114 4.93 -13.16 7.77
C LYS A 114 5.57 -12.84 6.42
N ILE A 115 4.73 -12.37 5.51
CA ILE A 115 5.16 -11.84 4.21
C ILE A 115 4.85 -10.36 4.22
N THR A 116 5.87 -9.50 4.11
CA THR A 116 5.68 -8.04 4.07
C THR A 116 5.87 -7.50 2.67
N VAL A 117 4.97 -6.62 2.23
CA VAL A 117 5.03 -5.98 0.91
C VAL A 117 4.99 -4.47 1.05
N SER A 118 6.04 -3.80 0.57
CA SER A 118 6.08 -2.34 0.47
C SER A 118 6.43 -1.90 -0.96
N GLY A 119 6.33 -0.62 -1.20
CA GLY A 119 6.58 0.03 -2.48
C GLY A 119 5.82 1.34 -2.58
N THR A 120 6.09 2.15 -3.58
CA THR A 120 5.24 3.31 -3.86
C THR A 120 3.90 2.84 -4.41
N ASN A 121 3.92 2.01 -5.45
CA ASN A 121 2.75 1.48 -6.15
C ASN A 121 2.72 -0.06 -6.12
N GLY A 122 1.56 -0.66 -6.37
CA GLY A 122 1.39 -2.11 -6.53
C GLY A 122 1.14 -2.90 -5.23
N LYS A 123 1.39 -2.34 -4.05
CA LYS A 123 1.30 -3.04 -2.75
C LYS A 123 0.02 -3.85 -2.56
N THR A 124 -1.13 -3.21 -2.63
CA THR A 124 -2.44 -3.84 -2.39
C THR A 124 -2.71 -4.97 -3.38
N THR A 125 -2.42 -4.74 -4.67
CA THR A 125 -2.60 -5.77 -5.70
C THR A 125 -1.71 -6.98 -5.41
N THR A 126 -0.44 -6.76 -5.09
CA THR A 126 0.52 -7.83 -4.81
C THR A 126 0.16 -8.59 -3.52
N VAL A 127 -0.19 -7.89 -2.44
CA VAL A 127 -0.64 -8.52 -1.17
C VAL A 127 -1.88 -9.38 -1.40
N SER A 128 -2.90 -8.84 -2.07
CA SER A 128 -4.13 -9.58 -2.35
C SER A 128 -3.88 -10.77 -3.28
N LEU A 129 -2.97 -10.64 -4.25
CA LEU A 129 -2.63 -11.72 -5.17
C LEU A 129 -1.84 -12.83 -4.45
N ILE A 130 -0.87 -12.49 -3.59
CA ILE A 130 -0.13 -13.46 -2.77
C ILE A 130 -1.11 -14.22 -1.87
N GLU A 131 -1.98 -13.51 -1.14
CA GLU A 131 -2.99 -14.12 -0.29
C GLU A 131 -3.87 -15.09 -1.09
N HIS A 132 -4.32 -14.65 -2.27
CA HIS A 132 -5.19 -15.45 -3.12
C HIS A 132 -4.49 -16.73 -3.62
N ILE A 133 -3.26 -16.65 -4.11
CA ILE A 133 -2.46 -17.79 -4.55
C ILE A 133 -2.21 -18.76 -3.39
N LEU A 134 -1.85 -18.26 -2.21
CA LEU A 134 -1.64 -19.09 -1.03
C LEU A 134 -2.91 -19.86 -0.64
N LYS A 135 -4.08 -19.21 -0.72
CA LYS A 135 -5.38 -19.85 -0.48
C LYS A 135 -5.71 -20.93 -1.52
N GLU A 136 -5.38 -20.71 -2.78
CA GLU A 136 -5.53 -21.73 -3.86
C GLU A 136 -4.64 -22.96 -3.63
N ASP A 137 -3.56 -22.81 -2.88
CA ASP A 137 -2.68 -23.90 -2.43
C ASP A 137 -3.13 -24.51 -1.09
N GLY A 138 -4.26 -24.06 -0.52
CA GLY A 138 -4.79 -24.55 0.74
C GLY A 138 -4.15 -23.92 2.00
N VAL A 139 -3.31 -22.91 1.86
CA VAL A 139 -2.69 -22.20 2.99
C VAL A 139 -3.67 -21.23 3.61
N ARG A 140 -3.75 -21.18 4.95
CA ARG A 140 -4.54 -20.19 5.67
C ARG A 140 -3.83 -18.84 5.67
N ALA A 141 -3.93 -18.10 4.58
CA ALA A 141 -3.34 -16.78 4.41
C ALA A 141 -4.37 -15.66 4.70
N VAL A 142 -3.92 -14.55 5.30
CA VAL A 142 -4.74 -13.37 5.60
C VAL A 142 -3.99 -12.10 5.21
N ALA A 143 -4.61 -11.26 4.35
CA ALA A 143 -4.09 -9.95 3.95
C ALA A 143 -4.49 -8.88 4.97
N LEU A 144 -3.49 -8.15 5.51
CA LEU A 144 -3.67 -7.22 6.64
C LEU A 144 -2.72 -6.00 6.51
N GLY A 145 -2.82 -5.07 7.44
CA GLY A 145 -1.93 -3.91 7.57
C GLY A 145 -2.53 -2.66 6.94
N ASN A 146 -1.84 -2.03 5.99
CA ASN A 146 -2.33 -0.82 5.29
C ASN A 146 -3.43 -1.14 4.25
N ILE A 147 -3.97 -2.34 4.29
CA ILE A 147 -5.10 -2.84 3.49
C ILE A 147 -6.10 -3.53 4.41
N GLY A 148 -7.39 -3.35 4.14
CA GLY A 148 -8.45 -4.05 4.86
C GLY A 148 -8.45 -3.74 6.35
N LYS A 149 -7.98 -4.69 7.16
CA LYS A 149 -7.92 -4.59 8.62
C LYS A 149 -6.48 -4.36 9.12
N PRO A 150 -6.28 -3.63 10.23
CA PRO A 150 -4.99 -3.53 10.89
C PRO A 150 -4.45 -4.92 11.29
N PHE A 151 -3.13 -5.10 11.26
CA PHE A 151 -2.52 -6.38 11.62
C PHE A 151 -2.84 -6.80 13.06
N SER A 152 -2.78 -5.85 13.99
CA SER A 152 -3.10 -6.10 15.40
C SER A 152 -4.52 -6.61 15.66
N SER A 153 -5.46 -6.48 14.69
CA SER A 153 -6.84 -6.93 14.87
C SER A 153 -7.03 -8.44 14.75
N GLU A 154 -6.13 -9.12 14.03
CA GLU A 154 -6.26 -10.55 13.70
C GLU A 154 -4.98 -11.35 14.05
N ALA A 155 -3.89 -10.67 14.41
CA ALA A 155 -2.57 -11.26 14.59
C ALA A 155 -2.53 -12.47 15.53
N ALA A 156 -3.27 -12.40 16.63
CA ALA A 156 -3.35 -13.49 17.62
C ALA A 156 -4.23 -14.68 17.18
N GLU A 157 -5.06 -14.49 16.15
CA GLU A 157 -6.00 -15.50 15.64
C GLU A 157 -5.45 -16.28 14.45
N ILE A 158 -4.35 -15.80 13.85
CA ILE A 158 -3.68 -16.52 12.75
C ILE A 158 -2.92 -17.69 13.38
N PRO A 159 -3.23 -18.94 13.01
CA PRO A 159 -2.53 -20.09 13.56
C PRO A 159 -1.06 -20.13 13.12
N GLU A 160 -0.20 -20.78 13.88
CA GLU A 160 1.24 -20.90 13.60
C GLU A 160 1.53 -21.42 12.17
N TYR A 161 0.69 -22.32 11.65
CA TYR A 161 0.79 -22.82 10.27
C TYR A 161 0.16 -21.91 9.21
N GLY A 162 -0.37 -20.76 9.62
CA GLY A 162 -0.94 -19.74 8.71
C GLY A 162 0.10 -18.75 8.23
N VAL A 163 -0.35 -17.79 7.43
CA VAL A 163 0.49 -16.73 6.87
C VAL A 163 -0.21 -15.37 7.00
N ALA A 164 0.46 -14.41 7.61
CA ALA A 164 0.09 -13.00 7.55
C ALA A 164 0.75 -12.34 6.34
N VAL A 165 -0.05 -11.87 5.37
CA VAL A 165 0.44 -11.12 4.21
C VAL A 165 0.19 -9.64 4.46
N LEU A 166 1.25 -8.88 4.75
CA LEU A 166 1.16 -7.54 5.32
C LEU A 166 1.48 -6.46 4.29
N GLU A 167 0.50 -5.58 4.02
CA GLU A 167 0.78 -4.33 3.31
C GLU A 167 1.43 -3.34 4.27
N VAL A 168 2.67 -2.89 3.96
CA VAL A 168 3.43 -1.97 4.81
C VAL A 168 3.65 -0.64 4.11
N SER A 169 3.13 0.45 4.72
CA SER A 169 3.32 1.81 4.23
C SER A 169 4.66 2.41 4.71
N SER A 170 5.12 3.50 4.05
CA SER A 170 6.27 4.25 4.53
C SER A 170 6.04 4.91 5.89
N PHE A 171 4.79 5.27 6.20
CA PHE A 171 4.43 5.86 7.51
C PHE A 171 4.60 4.85 8.65
N MET A 172 4.26 3.57 8.43
CA MET A 172 4.53 2.51 9.39
C MET A 172 6.03 2.29 9.58
N LEU A 173 6.81 2.33 8.48
CA LEU A 173 8.27 2.13 8.51
C LEU A 173 9.05 3.28 9.16
N GLU A 174 8.45 4.47 9.38
CA GLU A 174 9.08 5.50 10.21
C GLU A 174 9.39 4.99 11.61
N TYR A 175 8.49 4.19 12.18
CA TYR A 175 8.55 3.67 13.53
C TYR A 175 9.33 2.35 13.65
N GLY A 176 9.59 1.68 12.53
CA GLY A 176 10.26 0.39 12.48
C GLY A 176 9.55 -0.60 11.59
N THR A 177 10.01 -1.85 11.61
CA THR A 177 9.48 -2.95 10.81
C THR A 177 9.14 -4.15 11.69
N VAL A 178 8.73 -5.25 11.07
CA VAL A 178 8.50 -6.54 11.69
C VAL A 178 9.48 -7.58 11.16
N ASP A 179 9.71 -8.63 11.92
CA ASP A 179 10.48 -9.78 11.48
C ASP A 179 9.66 -10.60 10.48
N ALA A 180 10.08 -10.57 9.20
CA ALA A 180 9.34 -11.17 8.09
C ALA A 180 10.15 -12.28 7.42
N ASP A 181 9.53 -13.45 7.25
CA ASP A 181 10.13 -14.58 6.52
C ASP A 181 10.44 -14.20 5.07
N ILE A 182 9.55 -13.40 4.45
CA ILE A 182 9.74 -12.86 3.11
C ILE A 182 9.33 -11.39 3.11
N ALA A 183 10.24 -10.49 2.72
CA ALA A 183 9.96 -9.07 2.54
C ALA A 183 10.10 -8.66 1.07
N VAL A 184 9.16 -7.84 0.57
CA VAL A 184 9.10 -7.45 -0.85
C VAL A 184 9.11 -5.93 -0.99
N LEU A 185 10.02 -5.39 -1.80
CA LEU A 185 10.01 -3.98 -2.20
C LEU A 185 9.76 -3.86 -3.71
N LEU A 186 8.56 -3.40 -4.07
CA LEU A 186 8.07 -3.41 -5.45
C LEU A 186 8.70 -2.33 -6.33
N ASN A 187 8.79 -1.12 -5.81
CA ASN A 187 9.31 0.07 -6.51
C ASN A 187 9.44 1.24 -5.55
N VAL A 188 10.29 2.21 -5.90
CA VAL A 188 10.44 3.45 -5.14
C VAL A 188 10.46 4.63 -6.10
N THR A 189 9.35 5.37 -6.17
CA THR A 189 9.21 6.61 -6.94
C THR A 189 8.75 7.75 -6.02
N PRO A 190 8.98 9.02 -6.36
CA PRO A 190 8.65 10.15 -5.48
C PRO A 190 7.18 10.17 -5.05
N ASP A 191 6.94 10.09 -3.74
CA ASP A 191 5.63 10.22 -3.10
C ASP A 191 5.81 10.69 -1.65
N HIS A 192 4.78 11.30 -1.06
CA HIS A 192 4.76 11.74 0.34
C HIS A 192 5.97 12.61 0.78
N LEU A 193 6.50 13.44 -0.14
CA LEU A 193 7.68 14.27 0.16
C LEU A 193 7.38 15.36 1.21
N GLU A 194 6.13 15.78 1.31
CA GLU A 194 5.64 16.66 2.37
C GLU A 194 5.83 16.06 3.78
N ARG A 195 5.79 14.74 3.89
CA ARG A 195 6.00 13.99 5.13
C ARG A 195 7.47 13.66 5.36
N HIS A 196 8.15 13.15 4.34
CA HIS A 196 9.50 12.59 4.45
C HIS A 196 10.62 13.60 4.14
N GLY A 197 10.26 14.79 3.66
CA GLY A 197 11.19 15.89 3.37
C GLY A 197 11.93 15.75 2.05
N SER A 198 12.41 14.56 1.68
CA SER A 198 13.12 14.33 0.42
C SER A 198 12.90 12.92 -0.12
N PHE A 199 13.14 12.74 -1.42
CA PHE A 199 13.10 11.42 -2.05
C PHE A 199 14.14 10.46 -1.46
N ALA A 200 15.32 10.96 -1.12
CA ALA A 200 16.37 10.15 -0.50
C ALA A 200 15.94 9.61 0.88
N GLU A 201 15.31 10.43 1.71
CA GLU A 201 14.77 9.99 3.01
C GLU A 201 13.60 9.01 2.83
N TYR A 202 12.70 9.26 1.87
CA TYR A 202 11.63 8.31 1.54
C TYR A 202 12.19 6.93 1.15
N ALA A 203 13.23 6.88 0.30
CA ALA A 203 13.88 5.63 -0.08
C ALA A 203 14.56 4.93 1.12
N LYS A 204 15.23 5.69 2.00
CA LYS A 204 15.81 5.14 3.25
C LYS A 204 14.75 4.54 4.17
N ILE A 205 13.61 5.23 4.32
CA ILE A 205 12.51 4.72 5.15
C ILE A 205 11.98 3.41 4.57
N LYS A 206 11.80 3.32 3.25
CA LYS A 206 11.38 2.06 2.63
C LYS A 206 12.38 0.92 2.79
N ALA A 207 13.68 1.22 2.81
CA ALA A 207 14.73 0.23 3.04
C ALA A 207 14.65 -0.41 4.44
N LYS A 208 14.07 0.28 5.44
CA LYS A 208 13.85 -0.27 6.79
C LYS A 208 12.97 -1.53 6.79
N LEU A 209 12.24 -1.81 5.71
CA LEU A 209 11.45 -3.03 5.56
C LEU A 209 12.26 -4.30 5.87
N PHE A 210 13.55 -4.27 5.61
CA PHE A 210 14.48 -5.41 5.72
C PHE A 210 15.32 -5.39 7.00
N ASP A 211 15.19 -4.37 7.86
CA ASP A 211 16.11 -4.17 9.01
C ASP A 211 16.02 -5.28 10.06
N ALA A 212 14.84 -5.89 10.25
CA ALA A 212 14.64 -6.97 11.21
C ALA A 212 15.05 -8.35 10.66
N GLN A 213 15.22 -8.49 9.34
CA GLN A 213 15.51 -9.77 8.72
C GLN A 213 16.92 -10.28 9.03
N SER A 214 17.04 -11.59 9.18
CA SER A 214 18.27 -12.37 9.33
C SER A 214 18.74 -12.97 7.98
N PRO A 215 19.94 -13.55 7.91
CA PRO A 215 20.43 -14.23 6.70
C PRO A 215 19.66 -15.50 6.30
N SER A 216 18.76 -16.01 7.13
CA SER A 216 17.92 -17.18 6.80
C SER A 216 16.69 -16.82 5.98
N GLU A 217 16.27 -15.56 6.00
CA GLU A 217 15.04 -15.05 5.39
C GLU A 217 15.25 -14.52 3.97
N TYR A 218 14.16 -14.19 3.28
CA TYR A 218 14.20 -13.78 1.88
C TYR A 218 13.81 -12.32 1.70
N ALA A 219 14.59 -11.59 0.91
CA ALA A 219 14.32 -10.21 0.51
C ALA A 219 14.12 -10.15 -1.01
N VAL A 220 12.94 -9.74 -1.46
CA VAL A 220 12.55 -9.75 -2.88
C VAL A 220 12.52 -8.32 -3.43
N PHE A 221 13.22 -8.08 -4.53
CA PHE A 221 13.41 -6.76 -5.12
C PHE A 221 13.00 -6.73 -6.60
N ASN A 222 12.58 -5.56 -7.06
CA ASN A 222 12.39 -5.30 -8.48
C ASN A 222 13.76 -5.05 -9.15
N ALA A 223 14.18 -5.94 -10.04
CA ALA A 223 15.43 -5.75 -10.78
C ALA A 223 15.35 -4.64 -11.84
N ASP A 224 14.15 -4.23 -12.25
CA ASP A 224 13.94 -3.17 -13.23
C ASP A 224 13.93 -1.77 -12.57
N ASP A 225 13.85 -1.68 -11.23
CA ASP A 225 13.91 -0.43 -10.46
C ASP A 225 15.31 -0.21 -9.87
N ALA A 226 15.95 0.92 -10.23
CA ALA A 226 17.31 1.22 -9.83
C ALA A 226 17.48 1.41 -8.30
N ILE A 227 16.46 1.93 -7.63
CA ILE A 227 16.51 2.19 -6.18
C ILE A 227 16.40 0.87 -5.40
N THR A 228 15.49 -0.01 -5.79
CA THR A 228 15.37 -1.32 -5.15
C THR A 228 16.62 -2.16 -5.35
N ARG A 229 17.24 -2.14 -6.55
CA ARG A 229 18.55 -2.77 -6.79
C ARG A 229 19.64 -2.22 -5.88
N ALA A 230 19.69 -0.89 -5.69
CA ALA A 230 20.69 -0.29 -4.80
C ALA A 230 20.49 -0.67 -3.33
N ILE A 231 19.24 -0.91 -2.90
CA ILE A 231 18.92 -1.37 -1.55
C ILE A 231 19.32 -2.83 -1.37
N SER A 232 19.10 -3.69 -2.38
CA SER A 232 19.36 -5.14 -2.28
C SER A 232 20.78 -5.51 -1.89
N GLY A 233 21.78 -4.68 -2.26
CA GLY A 233 23.18 -4.89 -1.89
C GLY A 233 23.51 -4.57 -0.42
N LYS A 234 22.55 -4.12 0.38
CA LYS A 234 22.76 -3.66 1.77
C LYS A 234 22.00 -4.48 2.82
N VAL A 235 21.16 -5.41 2.39
CA VAL A 235 20.35 -6.23 3.30
C VAL A 235 21.11 -7.47 3.79
N LYS A 236 20.69 -7.98 4.95
CA LYS A 236 21.27 -9.23 5.53
C LYS A 236 20.60 -10.48 4.93
N ALA A 237 19.29 -10.38 4.63
CA ALA A 237 18.51 -11.48 4.09
C ALA A 237 18.98 -11.89 2.68
N ARG A 238 18.59 -13.08 2.25
CA ARG A 238 18.93 -13.62 0.92
C ARG A 238 18.21 -12.84 -0.17
N PRO A 239 18.91 -12.13 -1.07
CA PRO A 239 18.26 -11.37 -2.11
C PRO A 239 17.75 -12.26 -3.24
N TYR A 240 16.50 -12.04 -3.61
CA TYR A 240 15.83 -12.53 -4.81
C TYR A 240 15.26 -11.35 -5.59
N PHE A 241 14.94 -11.58 -6.84
CA PHE A 241 14.49 -10.51 -7.72
C PHE A 241 13.25 -10.92 -8.49
N PHE A 242 12.53 -9.93 -8.98
CA PHE A 242 11.60 -10.10 -10.09
C PHE A 242 11.91 -9.08 -11.18
N SER A 243 11.67 -9.46 -12.44
CA SER A 243 11.94 -8.61 -13.61
C SER A 243 11.01 -8.95 -14.76
N ALA A 244 10.45 -7.91 -15.39
CA ALA A 244 9.75 -8.03 -16.67
C ALA A 244 10.69 -7.91 -17.88
N GLU A 245 11.94 -7.45 -17.67
CA GLU A 245 12.88 -7.13 -18.75
C GLU A 245 13.99 -8.19 -18.90
N ASN A 246 14.47 -8.75 -17.78
CA ASN A 246 15.67 -9.57 -17.80
C ASN A 246 15.52 -10.82 -16.93
N LYS A 247 16.29 -11.88 -17.27
CA LYS A 247 16.47 -13.04 -16.40
C LYS A 247 17.12 -12.60 -15.09
N CYS A 248 16.63 -13.16 -13.97
CA CYS A 248 17.18 -12.90 -12.64
C CYS A 248 17.06 -14.17 -11.75
N ARG A 249 17.72 -14.16 -10.60
CA ARG A 249 17.43 -15.10 -9.52
C ARG A 249 16.11 -14.71 -8.87
N GLY A 250 15.07 -15.48 -9.11
CA GLY A 250 13.69 -15.21 -8.71
C GLY A 250 12.75 -15.35 -9.89
N ALA A 251 11.70 -14.50 -9.99
CA ALA A 251 10.71 -14.58 -11.04
C ALA A 251 11.00 -13.60 -12.19
N PHE A 252 10.85 -14.04 -13.43
CA PHE A 252 11.07 -13.16 -14.58
C PHE A 252 10.19 -13.53 -15.77
N LEU A 253 10.03 -12.57 -16.69
CA LEU A 253 9.31 -12.78 -17.92
C LEU A 253 10.28 -13.24 -19.04
N ARG A 254 9.90 -14.29 -19.76
CA ARG A 254 10.57 -14.72 -21.00
C ARG A 254 9.54 -14.83 -22.11
N GLY A 255 9.56 -13.89 -23.04
CA GLY A 255 8.50 -13.78 -24.05
C GLY A 255 7.14 -13.60 -23.38
N THR A 256 6.29 -14.61 -23.45
CA THR A 256 4.97 -14.64 -22.80
C THR A 256 4.90 -15.60 -21.60
N ASP A 257 6.04 -16.14 -21.13
CA ASP A 257 6.07 -17.08 -20.02
C ASP A 257 6.60 -16.43 -18.75
N LEU A 258 5.90 -16.65 -17.63
CA LEU A 258 6.41 -16.36 -16.29
C LEU A 258 7.31 -17.52 -15.87
N MET A 259 8.56 -17.18 -15.59
CA MET A 259 9.63 -18.11 -15.24
C MET A 259 10.06 -17.90 -13.79
N PHE A 260 10.65 -18.92 -13.19
CA PHE A 260 11.34 -18.84 -11.90
C PHE A 260 12.73 -19.48 -11.96
N SER A 261 13.68 -18.93 -11.22
CA SER A 261 15.03 -19.48 -11.05
C SER A 261 15.48 -19.32 -9.60
N ASP A 262 15.76 -20.41 -8.93
CA ASP A 262 16.22 -20.36 -7.53
C ASP A 262 17.71 -19.98 -7.43
N ASP A 263 18.52 -20.42 -8.36
CA ASP A 263 19.98 -20.25 -8.36
C ASP A 263 20.48 -19.18 -9.35
N GLY A 264 19.59 -18.58 -10.16
CA GLY A 264 19.91 -17.64 -11.23
C GLY A 264 20.39 -18.30 -12.54
N THR A 265 20.59 -19.62 -12.55
CA THR A 265 21.09 -20.39 -13.70
C THR A 265 20.06 -21.36 -14.26
N SER A 266 19.47 -22.21 -13.44
CA SER A 266 18.34 -23.07 -13.79
C SER A 266 17.08 -22.24 -14.01
N GLU A 267 16.13 -22.79 -14.77
CA GLU A 267 14.90 -22.09 -15.10
C GLU A 267 13.72 -23.06 -15.10
N GLU A 268 12.68 -22.63 -14.44
CA GLU A 268 11.41 -23.33 -14.38
C GLU A 268 10.32 -22.45 -14.99
N ARG A 269 9.52 -23.02 -15.91
CA ARG A 269 8.32 -22.34 -16.41
C ARG A 269 7.19 -22.49 -15.38
N VAL A 270 6.65 -21.36 -14.92
CA VAL A 270 5.52 -21.35 -13.97
C VAL A 270 4.19 -21.42 -14.74
N CYS A 271 3.92 -20.42 -15.60
CA CYS A 271 2.74 -20.38 -16.47
C CYS A 271 2.91 -19.35 -17.59
N GLY A 272 1.94 -19.23 -18.49
CA GLY A 272 1.90 -18.17 -19.50
C GLY A 272 1.21 -16.89 -19.00
N LEU A 273 1.46 -15.76 -19.67
CA LEU A 273 0.75 -14.49 -19.44
C LEU A 273 -0.75 -14.57 -19.75
N ASP A 274 -1.19 -15.53 -20.55
CA ASP A 274 -2.60 -15.83 -20.83
C ASP A 274 -3.37 -16.25 -19.58
N SER A 275 -2.67 -16.74 -18.56
CA SER A 275 -3.23 -16.99 -17.22
C SER A 275 -3.42 -15.72 -16.38
N VAL A 276 -2.92 -14.57 -16.80
CA VAL A 276 -2.97 -13.32 -16.03
C VAL A 276 -4.12 -12.44 -16.51
N LYS A 277 -5.14 -12.26 -15.66
CA LYS A 277 -6.29 -11.38 -15.98
C LYS A 277 -5.99 -9.90 -15.78
N LEU A 278 -4.96 -9.56 -15.03
CA LEU A 278 -4.60 -8.17 -14.71
C LEU A 278 -4.06 -7.45 -15.93
N VAL A 279 -4.60 -6.26 -16.21
CA VAL A 279 -4.22 -5.45 -17.38
C VAL A 279 -3.04 -4.53 -17.03
N GLY A 280 -2.10 -4.36 -17.97
CA GLY A 280 -1.01 -3.40 -17.90
C GLY A 280 0.33 -3.98 -17.43
N ALA A 281 1.43 -3.42 -17.96
CA ALA A 281 2.80 -3.87 -17.68
C ALA A 281 3.15 -3.83 -16.16
N HIS A 282 2.65 -2.82 -15.44
CA HIS A 282 2.85 -2.72 -14.00
C HIS A 282 2.22 -3.91 -13.24
N ASN A 283 1.13 -4.48 -13.75
CA ASN A 283 0.51 -5.66 -13.16
C ASN A 283 1.27 -6.94 -13.51
N VAL A 284 1.96 -7.00 -14.62
CA VAL A 284 2.92 -8.09 -14.90
C VAL A 284 4.03 -8.10 -13.83
N ALA A 285 4.58 -6.94 -13.48
CA ALA A 285 5.57 -6.82 -12.41
C ALA A 285 5.00 -7.25 -11.04
N ASN A 286 3.75 -6.85 -10.71
CA ASN A 286 3.07 -7.30 -9.48
C ASN A 286 2.86 -8.83 -9.47
N CYS A 287 2.52 -9.44 -10.61
CA CYS A 287 2.39 -10.90 -10.75
C CYS A 287 3.74 -11.59 -10.57
N LEU A 288 4.81 -11.08 -11.18
CA LEU A 288 6.16 -11.63 -11.01
C LEU A 288 6.62 -11.55 -9.55
N ALA A 289 6.35 -10.44 -8.85
CA ALA A 289 6.61 -10.33 -7.41
C ALA A 289 5.84 -11.39 -6.61
N ALA A 290 4.54 -11.58 -6.90
CA ALA A 290 3.73 -12.59 -6.24
C ALA A 290 4.23 -14.02 -6.56
N VAL A 291 4.59 -14.31 -7.81
CA VAL A 291 5.19 -15.60 -8.21
C VAL A 291 6.49 -15.84 -7.43
N ALA A 292 7.39 -14.86 -7.35
CA ALA A 292 8.64 -14.99 -6.60
C ALA A 292 8.38 -15.36 -5.13
N VAL A 293 7.46 -14.65 -4.48
CA VAL A 293 7.07 -14.91 -3.08
C VAL A 293 6.47 -16.29 -2.91
N CYS A 294 5.51 -16.66 -3.74
CA CYS A 294 4.83 -17.96 -3.63
C CYS A 294 5.79 -19.13 -3.89
N LYS A 295 6.71 -18.99 -4.84
CA LYS A 295 7.77 -19.99 -5.08
C LYS A 295 8.72 -20.12 -3.88
N LEU A 296 9.13 -19.00 -3.28
CA LEU A 296 9.99 -19.00 -2.08
C LEU A 296 9.27 -19.58 -0.85
N TYR A 297 7.96 -19.42 -0.77
CA TYR A 297 7.13 -20.05 0.26
C TYR A 297 6.93 -21.56 0.03
N GLY A 298 7.16 -22.06 -1.20
CA GLY A 298 7.04 -23.48 -1.56
C GLY A 298 5.76 -23.85 -2.33
N VAL A 299 5.00 -22.85 -2.83
CA VAL A 299 3.78 -23.11 -3.62
C VAL A 299 4.09 -23.74 -4.97
N GLY A 300 3.33 -24.75 -5.34
CA GLY A 300 3.46 -25.44 -6.62
C GLY A 300 2.94 -24.61 -7.81
N ASN A 301 3.50 -24.84 -9.01
CA ASN A 301 3.16 -24.07 -10.22
C ASN A 301 1.68 -24.11 -10.57
N GLU A 302 1.02 -25.27 -10.41
CA GLU A 302 -0.40 -25.40 -10.70
C GLU A 302 -1.29 -24.53 -9.80
N ALA A 303 -0.95 -24.38 -8.51
CA ALA A 303 -1.67 -23.49 -7.61
C ALA A 303 -1.41 -22.02 -7.95
N ILE A 304 -0.17 -21.66 -8.29
CA ILE A 304 0.17 -20.31 -8.76
C ILE A 304 -0.65 -19.98 -10.02
N LYS A 305 -0.68 -20.88 -11.01
CA LYS A 305 -1.44 -20.71 -12.23
C LYS A 305 -2.94 -20.51 -11.95
N ARG A 306 -3.56 -21.41 -11.17
CA ARG A 306 -4.98 -21.27 -10.77
C ARG A 306 -5.26 -19.94 -10.08
N GLY A 307 -4.37 -19.52 -9.18
CA GLY A 307 -4.50 -18.26 -8.50
C GLY A 307 -4.44 -17.05 -9.45
N LEU A 308 -3.53 -17.05 -10.43
CA LEU A 308 -3.45 -16.01 -11.46
C LEU A 308 -4.69 -15.97 -12.37
N GLU A 309 -5.24 -17.15 -12.73
CA GLU A 309 -6.43 -17.30 -13.57
C GLU A 309 -7.73 -16.88 -12.85
N SER A 310 -7.83 -17.13 -11.55
CA SER A 310 -9.04 -16.84 -10.76
C SER A 310 -9.03 -15.45 -10.12
N PHE A 311 -7.85 -14.79 -9.98
CA PHE A 311 -7.73 -13.52 -9.30
C PHE A 311 -8.49 -12.38 -9.98
N ASN A 312 -9.22 -11.62 -9.19
CA ASN A 312 -9.82 -10.37 -9.61
C ASN A 312 -9.16 -9.22 -8.85
N ALA A 313 -8.74 -8.19 -9.59
CA ALA A 313 -8.13 -7.01 -8.97
C ALA A 313 -9.03 -6.41 -7.89
N PRO A 314 -8.45 -5.87 -6.81
CA PRO A 314 -9.21 -5.06 -5.87
C PRO A 314 -9.91 -3.90 -6.59
N LYS A 315 -11.11 -3.54 -6.11
CA LYS A 315 -11.89 -2.43 -6.67
C LYS A 315 -11.08 -1.13 -6.77
N TYR A 316 -11.45 -0.31 -7.75
CA TYR A 316 -10.85 1.02 -7.98
C TYR A 316 -9.37 1.00 -8.37
N ARG A 317 -8.87 -0.11 -8.92
CA ARG A 317 -7.51 -0.27 -9.45
C ARG A 317 -7.59 -0.70 -10.90
N LEU A 318 -7.70 0.29 -11.79
CA LEU A 318 -7.91 0.10 -13.23
C LEU A 318 -9.08 -0.85 -13.51
N GLU A 319 -10.11 -0.76 -12.68
CA GLU A 319 -11.30 -1.61 -12.72
C GLU A 319 -12.14 -1.29 -13.94
N TYR A 320 -12.34 -2.29 -14.80
CA TYR A 320 -13.22 -2.16 -15.97
C TYR A 320 -14.68 -2.21 -15.54
N LEU A 321 -15.43 -1.14 -15.83
CA LEU A 321 -16.86 -1.00 -15.46
C LEU A 321 -17.82 -1.40 -16.57
N GLY A 322 -17.35 -1.51 -17.81
CA GLY A 322 -18.17 -1.82 -18.96
C GLY A 322 -17.85 -0.94 -20.17
N THR A 323 -18.52 -1.20 -21.29
CA THR A 323 -18.45 -0.38 -22.50
C THR A 323 -19.79 0.30 -22.73
N TYR A 324 -19.77 1.63 -22.90
CA TYR A 324 -20.95 2.48 -23.03
C TYR A 324 -20.81 3.37 -24.27
N GLY A 325 -21.74 3.23 -25.20
CA GLY A 325 -21.67 3.99 -26.46
C GLY A 325 -20.39 3.78 -27.28
N GLY A 326 -19.74 2.63 -27.14
CA GLY A 326 -18.45 2.31 -27.77
C GLY A 326 -17.22 2.69 -26.94
N THR A 327 -17.36 3.41 -25.81
CA THR A 327 -16.26 3.81 -24.91
C THR A 327 -16.13 2.83 -23.76
N ALA A 328 -14.96 2.23 -23.59
CA ALA A 328 -14.62 1.40 -22.44
C ALA A 328 -14.31 2.27 -21.22
N VAL A 329 -14.95 2.01 -20.08
CA VAL A 329 -14.86 2.85 -18.87
C VAL A 329 -14.06 2.13 -17.79
N PHE A 330 -13.05 2.84 -17.24
CA PHE A 330 -12.17 2.32 -16.21
C PHE A 330 -12.15 3.21 -14.97
N ASN A 331 -12.25 2.58 -13.80
CA ASN A 331 -12.16 3.23 -12.49
C ASN A 331 -10.83 2.92 -11.82
N ASP A 332 -10.00 3.94 -11.69
CA ASP A 332 -8.69 3.86 -11.04
C ASP A 332 -8.59 4.89 -9.90
N SER A 333 -9.69 5.05 -9.14
CA SER A 333 -9.76 6.02 -8.03
C SER A 333 -8.64 5.85 -7.00
N LYS A 334 -7.99 4.69 -6.93
CA LYS A 334 -6.86 4.40 -6.04
C LYS A 334 -5.54 5.02 -6.52
N ALA A 335 -5.42 5.51 -7.75
CA ALA A 335 -4.25 6.25 -8.22
C ALA A 335 -4.17 7.61 -7.50
N THR A 336 -3.51 7.64 -6.36
CA THR A 336 -3.36 8.82 -5.50
C THR A 336 -2.03 9.55 -5.69
N ASN A 337 -1.27 9.20 -6.73
CA ASN A 337 -0.05 9.86 -7.15
C ASN A 337 0.07 9.88 -8.69
N ILE A 338 0.98 10.73 -9.18
CA ILE A 338 1.20 10.96 -10.62
C ILE A 338 1.65 9.67 -11.33
N ASP A 339 2.57 8.91 -10.74
CA ASP A 339 3.10 7.69 -11.37
C ASP A 339 2.03 6.61 -11.55
N GLY A 340 1.13 6.45 -10.57
CA GLY A 340 0.00 5.53 -10.70
C GLY A 340 -0.89 5.89 -11.90
N THR A 341 -1.22 7.16 -12.08
CA THR A 341 -2.00 7.64 -13.23
C THR A 341 -1.28 7.44 -14.56
N LEU A 342 0.03 7.69 -14.61
CA LEU A 342 0.83 7.45 -15.82
C LEU A 342 0.85 5.96 -16.20
N GLN A 343 0.98 5.07 -15.22
CA GLN A 343 0.89 3.61 -15.43
C GLN A 343 -0.50 3.19 -15.94
N ALA A 344 -1.55 3.76 -15.37
CA ALA A 344 -2.92 3.51 -15.84
C ALA A 344 -3.12 3.99 -17.29
N CYS A 345 -2.65 5.19 -17.64
CA CYS A 345 -2.69 5.70 -19.01
C CYS A 345 -1.89 4.81 -19.98
N ALA A 346 -0.71 4.34 -19.59
CA ALA A 346 0.13 3.46 -20.40
C ALA A 346 -0.50 2.07 -20.65
N ALA A 347 -1.41 1.64 -19.79
CA ALA A 347 -2.14 0.38 -19.95
C ALA A 347 -3.30 0.47 -20.96
N MET A 348 -3.75 1.67 -21.32
CA MET A 348 -4.85 1.89 -22.26
C MET A 348 -4.43 1.64 -23.70
N LYS A 349 -5.31 0.98 -24.45
CA LYS A 349 -5.15 0.80 -25.90
C LYS A 349 -6.10 1.75 -26.62
N GLY A 350 -5.58 2.48 -27.62
CA GLY A 350 -6.38 3.45 -28.39
C GLY A 350 -6.45 4.84 -27.74
N SER A 351 -7.41 5.64 -28.18
CA SER A 351 -7.63 7.00 -27.69
C SER A 351 -8.23 6.98 -26.27
N THR A 352 -7.75 7.90 -25.43
CA THR A 352 -8.16 7.95 -24.02
C THR A 352 -8.58 9.35 -23.61
N ALA A 353 -9.76 9.47 -22.99
CA ALA A 353 -10.18 10.61 -22.20
C ALA A 353 -9.84 10.35 -20.74
N LEU A 354 -8.90 11.11 -20.18
CA LEU A 354 -8.43 10.98 -18.81
C LEU A 354 -9.15 11.98 -17.91
N ILE A 355 -9.84 11.52 -16.86
CA ILE A 355 -10.31 12.36 -15.77
C ILE A 355 -9.25 12.35 -14.66
N VAL A 356 -8.72 13.54 -14.31
CA VAL A 356 -7.63 13.75 -13.37
C VAL A 356 -7.93 14.88 -12.40
N GLY A 357 -7.42 14.81 -11.16
CA GLY A 357 -7.54 15.83 -10.12
C GLY A 357 -8.24 15.35 -8.85
N GLY A 358 -8.22 16.20 -7.83
CA GLY A 358 -8.72 15.96 -6.48
C GLY A 358 -8.03 16.88 -5.48
N TYR A 359 -7.66 16.40 -4.29
CA TYR A 359 -7.03 17.18 -3.25
C TYR A 359 -5.67 17.79 -3.69
N ASP A 360 -5.46 19.08 -3.42
CA ASP A 360 -4.22 19.76 -3.80
C ASP A 360 -3.08 19.47 -2.81
N LYS A 361 -2.26 18.48 -3.10
CA LYS A 361 -1.01 18.17 -2.39
C LYS A 361 0.12 19.16 -2.70
N LYS A 362 -0.13 20.22 -3.47
CA LYS A 362 0.87 21.20 -3.94
C LYS A 362 2.03 20.58 -4.73
N LEU A 363 1.80 19.43 -5.38
CA LEU A 363 2.79 18.77 -6.23
C LEU A 363 2.93 19.49 -7.58
N SER A 364 4.12 19.43 -8.17
CA SER A 364 4.34 19.89 -9.54
C SER A 364 3.85 18.87 -10.55
N TYR A 365 3.04 19.32 -11.51
CA TYR A 365 2.57 18.52 -12.65
C TYR A 365 3.36 18.76 -13.92
N CYS A 366 4.42 19.59 -13.91
CA CYS A 366 5.19 19.93 -15.12
C CYS A 366 5.80 18.69 -15.82
N GLY A 367 6.29 17.70 -15.03
CA GLY A 367 6.79 16.43 -15.57
C GLY A 367 5.71 15.40 -15.93
N PHE A 368 4.45 15.66 -15.61
CA PHE A 368 3.32 14.77 -15.91
C PHE A 368 3.04 14.73 -17.42
N PHE A 369 2.90 15.89 -18.03
CA PHE A 369 2.54 16.03 -19.45
C PHE A 369 3.56 15.41 -20.40
N SER A 370 4.86 15.54 -20.11
CA SER A 370 5.93 14.97 -20.94
C SER A 370 5.99 13.43 -20.87
N ARG A 371 5.37 12.82 -19.88
CA ARG A 371 5.34 11.37 -19.64
C ARG A 371 4.01 10.72 -20.05
N LEU A 372 3.00 11.52 -20.42
CA LEU A 372 1.71 10.98 -20.87
C LEU A 372 1.86 10.26 -22.21
N PRO A 373 1.29 9.06 -22.37
CA PRO A 373 1.24 8.37 -23.64
C PRO A 373 0.49 9.19 -24.70
N SER A 374 0.92 9.11 -25.95
CA SER A 374 0.28 9.79 -27.09
C SER A 374 -1.17 9.37 -27.36
N GLY A 375 -1.61 8.26 -26.77
CA GLY A 375 -3.00 7.80 -26.78
C GLY A 375 -3.94 8.68 -25.93
N VAL A 376 -3.44 9.44 -24.95
CA VAL A 376 -4.25 10.39 -24.19
C VAL A 376 -4.57 11.58 -25.08
N LYS A 377 -5.83 11.69 -25.53
CA LYS A 377 -6.31 12.74 -26.43
C LYS A 377 -7.08 13.85 -25.71
N TYR A 378 -7.63 13.54 -24.55
CA TYR A 378 -8.43 14.47 -23.75
C TYR A 378 -8.05 14.35 -22.28
N ILE A 379 -7.89 15.49 -21.62
CA ILE A 379 -7.66 15.58 -20.18
C ILE A 379 -8.77 16.41 -19.56
N ILE A 380 -9.49 15.84 -18.61
CA ILE A 380 -10.60 16.47 -17.93
C ILE A 380 -10.20 16.69 -16.47
N CYS A 381 -9.85 17.92 -16.11
CA CYS A 381 -9.45 18.29 -14.77
C CYS A 381 -10.66 18.51 -13.87
N CYS A 382 -10.70 17.84 -12.71
CA CYS A 382 -11.76 17.94 -11.72
C CYS A 382 -11.19 17.85 -10.31
N GLY A 383 -11.55 18.78 -9.41
CA GLY A 383 -11.06 18.84 -8.03
C GLY A 383 -10.25 20.10 -7.75
N ASP A 384 -9.76 20.24 -6.52
CA ASP A 384 -9.12 21.47 -6.01
C ASP A 384 -7.80 21.80 -6.72
N ASN A 385 -7.07 20.79 -7.17
CA ASN A 385 -5.79 20.97 -7.87
C ASN A 385 -5.90 21.17 -9.40
N SER A 386 -7.11 21.33 -9.94
CA SER A 386 -7.37 21.45 -11.40
C SER A 386 -6.58 22.59 -12.04
N GLU A 387 -6.53 23.78 -11.42
CA GLU A 387 -5.78 24.94 -11.96
C GLU A 387 -4.29 24.63 -12.03
N ARG A 388 -3.71 24.08 -10.98
CA ARG A 388 -2.29 23.68 -10.93
C ARG A 388 -1.93 22.66 -12.00
N ILE A 389 -2.82 21.73 -12.32
CA ILE A 389 -2.61 20.77 -13.41
C ILE A 389 -2.57 21.53 -14.75
N ILE A 390 -3.56 22.39 -15.00
CA ILE A 390 -3.69 23.15 -16.26
C ILE A 390 -2.51 24.10 -16.47
N GLU A 391 -2.09 24.81 -15.43
CA GLU A 391 -0.94 25.73 -15.48
C GLU A 391 0.40 25.06 -15.82
N CYS A 392 0.52 23.76 -15.54
CA CYS A 392 1.71 22.97 -15.88
C CYS A 392 1.67 22.40 -17.32
N ALA A 393 0.57 22.57 -18.04
CA ALA A 393 0.48 22.09 -19.43
C ALA A 393 1.33 22.93 -20.37
N PRO A 394 2.15 22.32 -21.24
CA PRO A 394 2.87 23.06 -22.27
C PRO A 394 1.90 23.70 -23.28
N ASP A 395 2.21 24.90 -23.77
CA ASP A 395 1.37 25.63 -24.75
C ASP A 395 1.07 24.81 -26.02
N ASN A 396 1.98 23.92 -26.41
CA ASN A 396 1.85 23.07 -27.60
C ASN A 396 1.48 21.62 -27.28
N PHE A 397 0.86 21.37 -26.11
CA PHE A 397 0.43 20.01 -25.74
C PHE A 397 -0.67 19.51 -26.69
N SER A 398 -0.54 18.28 -27.16
CA SER A 398 -1.37 17.74 -28.24
C SER A 398 -2.77 17.28 -27.83
N ALA A 399 -3.01 17.08 -26.55
CA ALA A 399 -4.34 16.70 -26.05
C ALA A 399 -5.15 17.94 -25.66
N GLU A 400 -6.46 17.87 -25.87
CA GLU A 400 -7.37 18.91 -25.40
C GLU A 400 -7.58 18.83 -23.89
N ILE A 401 -7.53 19.99 -23.22
CA ILE A 401 -7.66 20.07 -21.75
C ILE A 401 -8.95 20.80 -21.40
N PHE A 402 -9.76 20.15 -20.56
CA PHE A 402 -11.02 20.67 -20.06
C PHE A 402 -10.99 20.80 -18.55
N ARG A 403 -11.79 21.75 -18.03
CA ARG A 403 -12.04 21.89 -16.58
C ARG A 403 -13.51 21.68 -16.30
N THR A 404 -13.80 20.88 -15.27
CA THR A 404 -15.19 20.66 -14.82
C THR A 404 -15.32 20.92 -13.31
N ALA A 405 -16.51 21.38 -12.90
CA ALA A 405 -16.76 21.69 -11.50
C ALA A 405 -17.03 20.42 -10.65
N THR A 406 -17.59 19.38 -11.28
CA THR A 406 -18.00 18.15 -10.58
C THR A 406 -17.56 16.89 -11.33
N LEU A 407 -17.49 15.76 -10.62
CA LEU A 407 -17.14 14.48 -11.21
C LEU A 407 -18.19 14.00 -12.22
N GLU A 408 -19.47 14.25 -11.95
CA GLU A 408 -20.58 13.90 -12.86
C GLU A 408 -20.42 14.62 -14.21
N ARG A 409 -20.09 15.93 -14.18
CA ARG A 409 -19.82 16.69 -15.41
C ARG A 409 -18.60 16.18 -16.15
N ALA A 410 -17.56 15.75 -15.41
CA ALA A 410 -16.38 15.15 -16.00
C ALA A 410 -16.71 13.82 -16.71
N VAL A 411 -17.53 12.97 -16.10
CA VAL A 411 -18.01 11.70 -16.69
C VAL A 411 -18.85 11.98 -17.94
N MET A 412 -19.84 12.88 -17.84
CA MET A 412 -20.70 13.25 -18.96
C MET A 412 -19.87 13.76 -20.16
N LEU A 413 -18.95 14.69 -19.90
CA LEU A 413 -18.04 15.20 -20.93
C LEU A 413 -17.18 14.08 -21.52
N GLY A 414 -16.53 13.27 -20.67
CA GLY A 414 -15.67 12.19 -21.11
C GLY A 414 -16.35 11.17 -22.01
N LEU A 415 -17.60 10.82 -21.73
CA LEU A 415 -18.42 9.95 -22.58
C LEU A 415 -18.81 10.61 -23.91
N SER A 416 -19.05 11.93 -23.91
CA SER A 416 -19.42 12.68 -25.14
C SER A 416 -18.25 12.89 -26.12
N LEU A 417 -17.01 12.70 -25.69
CA LEU A 417 -15.81 12.82 -26.54
C LEU A 417 -15.56 11.60 -27.44
N HIS A 418 -16.30 10.51 -27.24
CA HIS A 418 -16.24 9.28 -28.05
C HIS A 418 -14.80 8.72 -28.20
N ALA A 419 -13.97 8.84 -27.16
CA ALA A 419 -12.69 8.16 -27.10
C ALA A 419 -12.88 6.65 -26.90
N ASP A 420 -11.90 5.83 -27.30
CA ASP A 420 -11.97 4.37 -27.05
C ASP A 420 -12.05 4.05 -25.56
N ASN A 421 -11.43 4.90 -24.71
CA ASN A 421 -11.41 4.71 -23.26
C ASN A 421 -11.79 5.99 -22.51
N LEU A 422 -12.61 5.86 -21.47
CA LEU A 422 -12.75 6.84 -20.39
C LEU A 422 -12.06 6.30 -19.14
N LEU A 423 -10.95 6.93 -18.77
CA LEU A 423 -10.13 6.54 -17.63
C LEU A 423 -10.30 7.56 -16.49
N PHE A 424 -10.84 7.15 -15.36
CA PHE A 424 -10.79 7.92 -14.12
C PHE A 424 -9.55 7.52 -13.31
N SER A 425 -8.49 8.32 -13.35
CA SER A 425 -7.24 8.12 -12.61
C SER A 425 -6.75 9.45 -12.03
N PRO A 426 -7.12 9.78 -10.79
CA PRO A 426 -7.08 11.14 -10.25
C PRO A 426 -5.69 11.73 -10.00
N SER A 427 -4.62 10.94 -9.93
CA SER A 427 -3.24 11.35 -9.61
C SER A 427 -3.01 11.95 -8.22
N THR A 428 -4.05 12.07 -7.40
CA THR A 428 -3.98 12.66 -6.06
C THR A 428 -5.01 12.05 -5.12
N SER A 429 -4.87 12.31 -3.81
CA SER A 429 -5.83 11.86 -2.79
C SER A 429 -7.20 12.52 -2.99
N SER A 430 -8.20 11.98 -2.28
CA SER A 430 -9.62 12.32 -2.44
C SER A 430 -10.15 13.29 -1.37
N TYR A 431 -9.28 13.76 -0.45
CA TYR A 431 -9.66 14.48 0.76
C TYR A 431 -10.21 15.91 0.53
N ASP A 432 -10.30 16.35 -0.73
CA ASP A 432 -11.00 17.58 -1.12
C ASP A 432 -12.53 17.47 -0.96
N ARG A 433 -13.10 16.28 -1.27
CA ARG A 433 -14.57 16.08 -1.31
C ARG A 433 -15.04 14.75 -0.73
N TYR A 434 -14.14 13.82 -0.45
CA TYR A 434 -14.46 12.45 -0.02
C TYR A 434 -13.62 12.06 1.19
N ARG A 435 -14.13 11.17 2.02
CA ARG A 435 -13.42 10.63 3.19
C ARG A 435 -12.25 9.74 2.79
N ASN A 436 -12.37 9.05 1.65
CA ASN A 436 -11.37 8.12 1.13
C ASN A 436 -11.56 7.91 -0.38
N PHE A 437 -10.64 7.18 -1.00
CA PHE A 437 -10.69 6.89 -2.43
C PHE A 437 -11.82 5.91 -2.80
N GLU A 438 -12.28 5.07 -1.88
CA GLU A 438 -13.40 4.15 -2.08
C GLU A 438 -14.71 4.93 -2.28
N GLU A 439 -14.95 5.95 -1.46
CA GLU A 439 -16.13 6.81 -1.61
C GLU A 439 -16.07 7.55 -2.94
N ARG A 440 -14.92 8.08 -3.34
CA ARG A 440 -14.70 8.70 -4.65
C ARG A 440 -14.92 7.71 -5.80
N GLY A 441 -14.43 6.49 -5.66
CA GLY A 441 -14.63 5.42 -6.65
C GLY A 441 -16.08 5.02 -6.82
N ARG A 442 -16.84 4.88 -5.73
CA ARG A 442 -18.28 4.62 -5.76
C ARG A 442 -19.05 5.75 -6.43
N HIS A 443 -18.68 7.01 -6.15
CA HIS A 443 -19.31 8.16 -6.78
C HIS A 443 -19.08 8.19 -8.31
N PHE A 444 -17.87 7.85 -8.77
CA PHE A 444 -17.58 7.68 -10.20
C PHE A 444 -18.45 6.59 -10.83
N GLU A 445 -18.54 5.41 -10.22
CA GLU A 445 -19.43 4.33 -10.71
C GLU A 445 -20.90 4.77 -10.81
N GLN A 446 -21.37 5.50 -9.81
CA GLN A 446 -22.74 6.00 -9.79
C GLN A 446 -22.97 7.05 -10.90
N ALA A 447 -22.02 7.96 -11.11
CA ALA A 447 -22.07 8.92 -12.20
C ALA A 447 -22.12 8.23 -13.57
N VAL A 448 -21.26 7.22 -13.80
CA VAL A 448 -21.30 6.42 -15.03
C VAL A 448 -22.66 5.76 -15.25
N LYS A 449 -23.21 5.09 -14.23
CA LYS A 449 -24.55 4.47 -14.31
C LYS A 449 -25.66 5.47 -14.63
N THR A 450 -25.59 6.68 -14.06
CA THR A 450 -26.59 7.72 -14.29
C THR A 450 -26.62 8.21 -15.74
N PHE A 451 -25.47 8.31 -16.39
CA PHE A 451 -25.37 8.80 -17.78
C PHE A 451 -25.40 7.70 -18.83
N CYS A 452 -25.34 6.45 -18.44
CA CYS A 452 -25.33 5.28 -19.33
C CYS A 452 -26.59 4.41 -19.22
N ALA A 453 -27.54 4.76 -18.32
CA ALA A 453 -28.86 4.16 -18.23
C ALA A 453 -29.81 4.82 -19.23
#